data_8a8e9a7ab2402718cd8d0ec2d05b7cf0
#
_entry.id   8a8e9a7ab2402718cd8d0ec2d05b7cf0
#
_cell.length_a   1.000
_cell.length_b   1.000
_cell.length_c   1.000
_cell.angle_alpha   90.00
_cell.angle_beta   90.00
_cell.angle_gamma   90.00
#
_symmetry.space_group_name_H-M   'P 1'
#
loop_
_entity.id
_entity.type
_entity.pdbx_description
1 polymer ?
#
loop_
_entity_poly.entity_id
_entity_poly.type
_entity_poly.pdbx_seq_one_letter_code
_entity_poly.pdbx_strand_id
1 'polypeptide(L)'
;MEARKIIITGGATRIGAAIAKKLSGPNKELVLHFNKSKSKAENLKKKLEYYGAKVYLAKGDLSKEKDIIKIIKLAKSKLKYFDCLVNNASLFENDKLENFNNKSWEKHISINLKAPALLTKEFSKNIRGNDNNIINIIDQRIFKLTPYFFSYTISKSGLYTLTKTSAMSLSPKIRVNGIAPGPTIKNQRQTEKHFKKQYLATPLKRQVDVNEICNAVDFFIKSRSITGQVLAIDSGQSLNWQTPDVLGKE
;
A
#
# COMPACT_ATOMS: atom_id res chain seq x y z
N MET A 1 -8.76 -2.88 19.25
CA MET A 1 -7.57 -3.67 19.65
C MET A 1 -6.37 -3.15 18.87
N GLU A 2 -5.21 -3.20 19.45
CA GLU A 2 -4.00 -2.74 18.78
C GLU A 2 -3.33 -3.91 18.05
N ALA A 3 -3.07 -3.76 16.73
CA ALA A 3 -2.43 -4.83 15.98
C ALA A 3 -1.00 -5.08 16.50
N ARG A 4 -0.67 -6.32 16.79
CA ARG A 4 0.63 -6.71 17.36
C ARG A 4 1.51 -7.50 16.39
N LYS A 5 0.90 -8.26 15.48
CA LYS A 5 1.57 -9.16 14.53
C LYS A 5 1.27 -8.73 13.10
N ILE A 6 2.22 -8.02 12.52
CA ILE A 6 1.99 -7.18 11.34
C ILE A 6 2.88 -7.64 10.18
N ILE A 7 2.29 -7.78 9.01
CA ILE A 7 3.01 -8.03 7.75
C ILE A 7 2.92 -6.77 6.89
N ILE A 8 4.06 -6.26 6.41
CA ILE A 8 4.11 -5.09 5.53
C ILE A 8 4.88 -5.43 4.27
N THR A 9 4.20 -5.41 3.12
CA THR A 9 4.88 -5.61 1.84
C THR A 9 5.55 -4.32 1.36
N GLY A 10 6.77 -4.42 0.81
CA GLY A 10 7.56 -3.23 0.47
C GLY A 10 7.89 -2.37 1.70
N GLY A 11 7.98 -2.99 2.88
CA GLY A 11 8.15 -2.32 4.18
C GLY A 11 9.51 -1.69 4.43
N ALA A 12 10.49 -1.85 3.53
CA ALA A 12 11.87 -1.40 3.73
C ALA A 12 12.13 0.05 3.31
N THR A 13 11.24 0.67 2.56
CA THR A 13 11.49 2.00 1.93
C THR A 13 10.22 2.82 1.82
N ARG A 14 10.39 4.15 1.66
CA ARG A 14 9.31 5.09 1.32
C ARG A 14 8.12 4.99 2.27
N ILE A 15 6.89 4.97 1.74
CA ILE A 15 5.63 4.86 2.53
C ILE A 15 5.65 3.62 3.41
N GLY A 16 6.07 2.46 2.89
CA GLY A 16 6.14 1.22 3.66
C GLY A 16 7.05 1.30 4.89
N ALA A 17 8.21 1.97 4.76
CA ALA A 17 9.11 2.19 5.90
C ALA A 17 8.53 3.17 6.94
N ALA A 18 7.79 4.18 6.50
CA ALA A 18 7.08 5.10 7.40
C ALA A 18 5.97 4.37 8.16
N ILE A 19 5.16 3.56 7.48
CA ILE A 19 4.14 2.71 8.10
C ILE A 19 4.78 1.73 9.10
N ALA A 20 5.90 1.09 8.74
CA ALA A 20 6.61 0.19 9.64
C ALA A 20 7.07 0.91 10.92
N LYS A 21 7.59 2.13 10.83
CA LYS A 21 7.94 2.95 11.98
C LYS A 21 6.73 3.31 12.83
N LYS A 22 5.63 3.74 12.22
CA LYS A 22 4.38 4.10 12.92
C LYS A 22 3.78 2.93 13.70
N LEU A 23 3.84 1.73 13.13
CA LEU A 23 3.25 0.53 13.71
C LEU A 23 4.21 -0.27 14.59
N SER A 24 5.48 0.16 14.72
CA SER A 24 6.47 -0.48 15.59
C SER A 24 6.37 -0.01 17.04
N GLY A 25 7.05 -0.72 17.94
CA GLY A 25 7.15 -0.39 19.35
C GLY A 25 7.21 -1.63 20.22
N PRO A 26 7.24 -1.49 21.56
CA PRO A 26 7.22 -2.62 22.47
C PRO A 26 6.03 -3.55 22.23
N ASN A 27 6.23 -4.85 22.34
CA ASN A 27 5.23 -5.90 22.10
C ASN A 27 4.67 -5.96 20.65
N LYS A 28 5.34 -5.33 19.68
CA LYS A 28 5.03 -5.44 18.25
C LYS A 28 5.99 -6.40 17.57
N GLU A 29 5.45 -7.26 16.70
CA GLU A 29 6.20 -8.20 15.88
C GLU A 29 5.89 -7.92 14.40
N LEU A 30 6.90 -7.54 13.62
CA LEU A 30 6.75 -7.14 12.22
C LEU A 30 7.47 -8.09 11.28
N VAL A 31 6.80 -8.51 10.21
CA VAL A 31 7.46 -9.08 9.03
C VAL A 31 7.51 -7.99 7.95
N LEU A 32 8.72 -7.54 7.62
CA LEU A 32 8.97 -6.55 6.58
C LEU A 32 9.42 -7.26 5.31
N HIS A 33 8.54 -7.29 4.31
CA HIS A 33 8.93 -7.79 3.00
C HIS A 33 9.70 -6.73 2.20
N PHE A 34 10.73 -7.18 1.48
CA PHE A 34 11.50 -6.41 0.51
C PHE A 34 11.92 -7.29 -0.68
N ASN A 35 12.16 -6.67 -1.85
CA ASN A 35 12.69 -7.37 -3.01
C ASN A 35 14.22 -7.12 -3.13
N LYS A 36 14.63 -5.91 -3.55
CA LYS A 36 16.03 -5.56 -3.84
C LYS A 36 16.70 -4.74 -2.74
N SER A 37 15.95 -4.14 -1.82
CA SER A 37 16.42 -3.14 -0.85
C SER A 37 16.98 -3.75 0.43
N LYS A 38 17.88 -4.76 0.36
CA LYS A 38 18.38 -5.51 1.51
C LYS A 38 19.00 -4.60 2.59
N SER A 39 19.99 -3.78 2.23
CA SER A 39 20.66 -2.87 3.17
C SER A 39 19.69 -1.91 3.87
N LYS A 40 18.71 -1.35 3.12
CA LYS A 40 17.68 -0.47 3.72
C LYS A 40 16.77 -1.23 4.67
N ALA A 41 16.45 -2.49 4.36
CA ALA A 41 15.63 -3.35 5.22
C ALA A 41 16.38 -3.68 6.53
N GLU A 42 17.66 -4.03 6.45
CA GLU A 42 18.50 -4.32 7.62
C GLU A 42 18.69 -3.10 8.52
N ASN A 43 18.96 -1.93 7.92
CA ASN A 43 19.08 -0.69 8.68
C ASN A 43 17.77 -0.28 9.36
N LEU A 44 16.63 -0.45 8.66
CA LEU A 44 15.34 -0.18 9.27
C LEU A 44 15.04 -1.16 10.39
N LYS A 45 15.29 -2.46 10.19
CA LYS A 45 15.14 -3.49 11.23
C LYS A 45 15.87 -3.08 12.51
N LYS A 46 17.17 -2.76 12.44
CA LYS A 46 17.97 -2.34 13.61
C LYS A 46 17.34 -1.16 14.34
N LYS A 47 16.85 -0.15 13.58
CA LYS A 47 16.16 1.02 14.18
C LYS A 47 14.88 0.64 14.89
N LEU A 48 14.05 -0.22 14.31
CA LEU A 48 12.78 -0.62 14.91
C LEU A 48 12.98 -1.52 16.14
N GLU A 49 14.01 -2.38 16.10
CA GLU A 49 14.37 -3.24 17.23
C GLU A 49 14.93 -2.42 18.40
N TYR A 50 15.66 -1.34 18.14
CA TYR A 50 16.10 -0.40 19.17
C TYR A 50 14.92 0.23 19.94
N TYR A 51 13.77 0.43 19.27
CA TYR A 51 12.54 0.91 19.91
C TYR A 51 11.62 -0.22 20.44
N GLY A 52 12.16 -1.42 20.61
CA GLY A 52 11.49 -2.53 21.28
C GLY A 52 10.60 -3.43 20.43
N ALA A 53 10.55 -3.23 19.11
CA ALA A 53 9.83 -4.15 18.22
C ALA A 53 10.65 -5.41 17.91
N LYS A 54 9.98 -6.54 17.61
CA LYS A 54 10.63 -7.70 16.97
C LYS A 54 10.43 -7.63 15.47
N VAL A 55 11.52 -7.66 14.68
CA VAL A 55 11.44 -7.48 13.25
C VAL A 55 12.07 -8.63 12.48
N TYR A 56 11.30 -9.21 11.57
CA TYR A 56 11.72 -10.28 10.69
C TYR A 56 11.74 -9.78 9.24
N LEU A 57 12.79 -10.09 8.50
CA LEU A 57 12.95 -9.68 7.11
C LEU A 57 12.55 -10.81 6.17
N ALA A 58 11.66 -10.54 5.23
CA ALA A 58 11.20 -11.48 4.22
C ALA A 58 11.60 -10.99 2.81
N LYS A 59 12.62 -11.60 2.22
CA LYS A 59 13.04 -11.32 0.84
C LYS A 59 12.17 -12.11 -0.14
N GLY A 60 11.67 -11.45 -1.21
CA GLY A 60 10.93 -12.11 -2.28
C GLY A 60 10.60 -11.18 -3.43
N ASP A 61 10.27 -11.75 -4.58
CA ASP A 61 9.73 -11.05 -5.74
C ASP A 61 8.22 -11.34 -5.82
N LEU A 62 7.39 -10.34 -5.55
CA LEU A 62 5.93 -10.50 -5.56
C LEU A 62 5.33 -10.78 -6.95
N SER A 63 6.10 -10.69 -8.02
CA SER A 63 5.67 -11.21 -9.32
C SER A 63 5.69 -12.74 -9.39
N LYS A 64 6.31 -13.40 -8.41
CA LYS A 64 6.52 -14.87 -8.38
C LYS A 64 5.72 -15.48 -7.22
N GLU A 65 4.74 -16.30 -7.53
CA GLU A 65 3.89 -16.97 -6.54
C GLU A 65 4.69 -17.78 -5.50
N LYS A 66 5.72 -18.48 -5.95
CA LYS A 66 6.63 -19.22 -5.06
C LYS A 66 7.28 -18.35 -3.98
N ASP A 67 7.58 -17.09 -4.30
CA ASP A 67 8.19 -16.17 -3.33
C ASP A 67 7.13 -15.64 -2.37
N ILE A 68 5.90 -15.40 -2.83
CA ILE A 68 4.76 -15.06 -1.96
C ILE A 68 4.54 -16.17 -0.93
N ILE A 69 4.53 -17.44 -1.36
CA ILE A 69 4.40 -18.60 -0.47
C ILE A 69 5.54 -18.64 0.56
N LYS A 70 6.79 -18.36 0.16
CA LYS A 70 7.94 -18.29 1.09
C LYS A 70 7.77 -17.18 2.14
N ILE A 71 7.31 -16.00 1.71
CA ILE A 71 7.05 -14.86 2.62
C ILE A 71 6.00 -15.26 3.68
N ILE A 72 4.90 -15.88 3.26
CA ILE A 72 3.84 -16.33 4.17
C ILE A 72 4.33 -17.45 5.11
N LYS A 73 5.08 -18.43 4.60
CA LYS A 73 5.67 -19.49 5.43
C LYS A 73 6.58 -18.90 6.51
N LEU A 74 7.44 -17.95 6.16
CA LEU A 74 8.29 -17.23 7.12
C LEU A 74 7.44 -16.47 8.13
N ALA A 75 6.45 -15.69 7.68
CA ALA A 75 5.57 -14.94 8.56
C ALA A 75 4.86 -15.88 9.55
N LYS A 76 4.31 -17.00 9.08
CA LYS A 76 3.64 -18.01 9.93
C LYS A 76 4.59 -18.63 10.95
N SER A 77 5.83 -18.97 10.58
CA SER A 77 6.81 -19.54 11.49
C SER A 77 7.23 -18.57 12.60
N LYS A 78 7.28 -17.26 12.31
CA LYS A 78 7.74 -16.21 13.24
C LYS A 78 6.60 -15.65 14.09
N LEU A 79 5.48 -15.32 13.45
CA LEU A 79 4.36 -14.64 14.11
C LEU A 79 3.32 -15.60 14.72
N LYS A 80 3.24 -16.86 14.25
CA LYS A 80 2.24 -17.88 14.60
C LYS A 80 0.84 -17.57 14.06
N TYR A 81 0.34 -16.35 14.20
CA TYR A 81 -0.90 -15.81 13.65
C TYR A 81 -0.68 -14.36 13.21
N PHE A 82 -1.66 -13.78 12.52
CA PHE A 82 -1.55 -12.42 11.98
C PHE A 82 -2.71 -11.56 12.47
N ASP A 83 -2.42 -10.31 12.82
CA ASP A 83 -3.42 -9.30 13.19
C ASP A 83 -3.64 -8.26 12.08
N CYS A 84 -2.57 -7.94 11.33
CA CYS A 84 -2.61 -6.92 10.30
C CYS A 84 -1.74 -7.27 9.09
N LEU A 85 -2.29 -7.05 7.89
CA LEU A 85 -1.56 -7.09 6.63
C LEU A 85 -1.65 -5.72 5.95
N VAL A 86 -0.50 -5.13 5.63
CA VAL A 86 -0.42 -3.92 4.80
C VAL A 86 0.16 -4.27 3.43
N ASN A 87 -0.70 -4.29 2.42
CA ASN A 87 -0.32 -4.45 1.01
C ASN A 87 0.15 -3.10 0.47
N ASN A 88 1.44 -2.79 0.65
CA ASN A 88 2.05 -1.53 0.24
C ASN A 88 3.00 -1.68 -0.97
N ALA A 89 3.58 -2.85 -1.19
CA ALA A 89 4.47 -3.05 -2.35
C ALA A 89 3.75 -2.72 -3.66
N SER A 90 4.43 -1.99 -4.55
CA SER A 90 3.86 -1.59 -5.83
C SER A 90 4.94 -1.40 -6.88
N LEU A 91 4.63 -1.77 -8.11
CA LEU A 91 5.34 -1.35 -9.31
C LEU A 91 4.61 -0.13 -9.88
N PHE A 92 5.37 0.89 -10.28
CA PHE A 92 4.84 2.12 -10.86
C PHE A 92 5.69 2.52 -12.06
N GLU A 93 5.33 2.04 -13.25
CA GLU A 93 5.98 2.33 -14.52
C GLU A 93 4.99 2.99 -15.46
N ASN A 94 5.48 3.90 -16.32
CA ASN A 94 4.62 4.62 -17.26
C ASN A 94 4.50 3.85 -18.56
N ASP A 95 3.27 3.67 -18.98
CA ASP A 95 2.87 3.16 -20.30
C ASP A 95 1.56 3.80 -20.73
N LYS A 96 1.15 3.58 -21.98
CA LYS A 96 -0.14 3.98 -22.54
C LYS A 96 -0.73 2.82 -23.30
N LEU A 97 -2.02 2.90 -23.66
CA LEU A 97 -2.71 1.87 -24.44
C LEU A 97 -1.95 1.54 -25.74
N GLU A 98 -1.38 2.55 -26.41
CA GLU A 98 -0.73 2.36 -27.70
C GLU A 98 0.65 1.67 -27.61
N ASN A 99 1.29 1.68 -26.44
CA ASN A 99 2.68 1.21 -26.30
C ASN A 99 2.94 0.29 -25.10
N PHE A 100 1.91 -0.12 -24.36
CA PHE A 100 2.13 -1.12 -23.33
C PHE A 100 2.58 -2.44 -23.95
N ASN A 101 3.36 -3.22 -23.22
CA ASN A 101 3.77 -4.56 -23.63
C ASN A 101 3.39 -5.59 -22.57
N ASN A 102 3.24 -6.84 -22.99
CA ASN A 102 2.83 -7.94 -22.12
C ASN A 102 3.70 -8.05 -20.85
N LYS A 103 5.01 -7.83 -20.97
CA LYS A 103 5.93 -7.91 -19.82
C LYS A 103 5.65 -6.85 -18.76
N SER A 104 5.39 -5.60 -19.16
CA SER A 104 5.02 -4.51 -18.24
C SER A 104 3.64 -4.76 -17.63
N TRP A 105 2.66 -5.14 -18.48
CA TRP A 105 1.32 -5.49 -18.06
C TRP A 105 1.31 -6.58 -16.99
N GLU A 106 1.91 -7.72 -17.29
CA GLU A 106 1.99 -8.88 -16.39
C GLU A 106 2.65 -8.52 -15.05
N LYS A 107 3.71 -7.70 -15.08
CA LYS A 107 4.34 -7.25 -13.84
C LYS A 107 3.43 -6.37 -12.99
N HIS A 108 2.72 -5.41 -13.59
CA HIS A 108 1.79 -4.56 -12.86
C HIS A 108 0.66 -5.39 -12.23
N ILE A 109 0.03 -6.27 -13.01
CA ILE A 109 -1.04 -7.15 -12.53
C ILE A 109 -0.52 -8.09 -11.43
N SER A 110 0.64 -8.72 -11.65
CA SER A 110 1.20 -9.66 -10.69
C SER A 110 1.54 -9.02 -9.36
N ILE A 111 2.21 -7.85 -9.36
CA ILE A 111 2.71 -7.21 -8.14
C ILE A 111 1.62 -6.41 -7.44
N ASN A 112 0.81 -5.64 -8.20
CA ASN A 112 -0.12 -4.67 -7.62
C ASN A 112 -1.51 -5.27 -7.33
N LEU A 113 -1.87 -6.40 -7.94
CA LEU A 113 -3.20 -7.01 -7.81
C LEU A 113 -3.13 -8.48 -7.39
N LYS A 114 -2.46 -9.36 -8.15
CA LYS A 114 -2.43 -10.81 -7.85
C LYS A 114 -1.73 -11.08 -6.52
N ALA A 115 -0.59 -10.42 -6.23
CA ALA A 115 0.12 -10.61 -4.97
C ALA A 115 -0.72 -10.18 -3.76
N PRO A 116 -1.36 -8.99 -3.71
CA PRO A 116 -2.32 -8.64 -2.67
C PRO A 116 -3.44 -9.66 -2.51
N ALA A 117 -4.01 -10.19 -3.60
CA ALA A 117 -5.07 -11.20 -3.54
C ALA A 117 -4.57 -12.49 -2.87
N LEU A 118 -3.40 -13.00 -3.27
CA LEU A 118 -2.81 -14.20 -2.69
C LEU A 118 -2.41 -13.99 -1.22
N LEU A 119 -1.83 -12.84 -0.88
CA LEU A 119 -1.48 -12.49 0.50
C LEU A 119 -2.72 -12.38 1.37
N THR A 120 -3.80 -11.77 0.87
CA THR A 120 -5.11 -11.68 1.55
C THR A 120 -5.70 -13.05 1.82
N LYS A 121 -5.70 -13.94 0.80
CA LYS A 121 -6.14 -15.34 0.92
C LYS A 121 -5.34 -16.10 1.98
N GLU A 122 -4.03 -15.98 1.99
CA GLU A 122 -3.19 -16.69 2.95
C GLU A 122 -3.24 -16.06 4.35
N PHE A 123 -3.41 -14.73 4.44
CA PHE A 123 -3.65 -14.04 5.70
C PHE A 123 -4.92 -14.55 6.38
N SER A 124 -6.02 -14.67 5.65
CA SER A 124 -7.32 -15.11 6.21
C SER A 124 -7.29 -16.50 6.85
N LYS A 125 -6.37 -17.36 6.43
CA LYS A 125 -6.19 -18.72 7.00
C LYS A 125 -5.37 -18.74 8.29
N ASN A 126 -4.72 -17.63 8.67
CA ASN A 126 -3.73 -17.59 9.75
C ASN A 126 -4.01 -16.48 10.77
N ILE A 127 -5.27 -16.09 10.93
CA ILE A 127 -5.72 -15.08 11.90
C ILE A 127 -6.04 -15.70 13.25
N ARG A 128 -6.17 -14.84 14.28
CA ARG A 128 -6.69 -15.19 15.58
C ARG A 128 -7.76 -14.19 16.01
N GLY A 129 -8.91 -14.69 16.49
CA GLY A 129 -10.03 -13.84 16.91
C GLY A 129 -10.73 -13.14 15.73
N ASN A 130 -11.49 -12.09 16.02
CA ASN A 130 -12.43 -11.47 15.09
C ASN A 130 -12.15 -9.98 14.83
N ASP A 131 -10.93 -9.48 15.09
CA ASP A 131 -10.58 -8.07 14.86
C ASP A 131 -9.25 -7.93 14.12
N ASN A 132 -9.23 -8.51 12.94
CA ASN A 132 -8.06 -8.51 12.07
C ASN A 132 -8.22 -7.49 10.94
N ASN A 133 -7.11 -6.99 10.41
CA ASN A 133 -7.14 -5.91 9.43
C ASN A 133 -6.29 -6.22 8.20
N ILE A 134 -6.81 -5.85 7.03
CA ILE A 134 -6.04 -5.75 5.79
C ILE A 134 -6.15 -4.32 5.29
N ILE A 135 -5.01 -3.69 4.99
CA ILE A 135 -4.95 -2.33 4.47
C ILE A 135 -4.21 -2.36 3.14
N ASN A 136 -4.89 -1.94 2.08
CA ASN A 136 -4.33 -1.86 0.74
C ASN A 136 -3.91 -0.43 0.41
N ILE A 137 -2.63 -0.21 0.09
CA ILE A 137 -2.15 1.08 -0.41
C ILE A 137 -2.41 1.12 -1.91
N ILE A 138 -3.44 1.88 -2.27
CA ILE A 138 -3.97 1.99 -3.64
C ILE A 138 -3.27 3.17 -4.36
N ASP A 139 -4.02 4.07 -4.95
CA ASP A 139 -3.55 5.33 -5.54
C ASP A 139 -4.76 6.21 -5.87
N GLN A 140 -4.63 7.53 -5.79
CA GLN A 140 -5.69 8.47 -6.16
C GLN A 140 -6.12 8.38 -7.63
N ARG A 141 -5.29 7.78 -8.50
CA ARG A 141 -5.60 7.57 -9.93
C ARG A 141 -6.84 6.73 -10.19
N ILE A 142 -7.29 5.94 -9.21
CA ILE A 142 -8.56 5.21 -9.34
C ILE A 142 -9.78 6.15 -9.37
N PHE A 143 -9.64 7.35 -8.82
CA PHE A 143 -10.69 8.39 -8.80
C PHE A 143 -10.50 9.43 -9.93
N LYS A 144 -9.24 9.63 -10.38
CA LYS A 144 -8.91 10.56 -11.46
C LYS A 144 -8.09 9.84 -12.53
N LEU A 145 -8.76 9.28 -13.51
CA LEU A 145 -8.14 8.56 -14.62
C LEU A 145 -7.35 9.49 -15.54
N THR A 146 -6.28 8.98 -16.12
CA THR A 146 -5.50 9.65 -17.16
C THR A 146 -5.06 8.61 -18.20
N PRO A 147 -4.72 8.99 -19.43
CA PRO A 147 -4.25 8.06 -20.46
C PRO A 147 -2.83 7.53 -20.18
N TYR A 148 -2.14 8.07 -19.17
CA TYR A 148 -0.80 7.66 -18.76
C TYR A 148 -0.86 6.64 -17.63
N PHE A 149 0.20 5.81 -17.50
CA PHE A 149 0.28 4.75 -16.48
C PHE A 149 -0.87 3.74 -16.62
N PHE A 150 -1.13 3.34 -17.85
CA PHE A 150 -2.29 2.53 -18.22
C PHE A 150 -2.35 1.21 -17.44
N SER A 151 -1.33 0.35 -17.55
CA SER A 151 -1.30 -0.94 -16.84
C SER A 151 -1.31 -0.76 -15.31
N TYR A 152 -0.60 0.27 -14.82
CA TYR A 152 -0.59 0.60 -13.39
C TYR A 152 -1.99 0.97 -12.91
N THR A 153 -2.67 1.88 -13.59
CA THR A 153 -4.00 2.37 -13.20
C THR A 153 -5.01 1.22 -13.16
N ILE A 154 -5.01 0.34 -14.16
CA ILE A 154 -5.88 -0.84 -14.19
C ILE A 154 -5.58 -1.77 -13.01
N SER A 155 -4.29 -2.02 -12.70
CA SER A 155 -3.91 -2.86 -11.56
C SER A 155 -4.37 -2.28 -10.23
N LYS A 156 -4.34 -0.96 -10.06
CA LYS A 156 -4.81 -0.26 -8.85
C LYS A 156 -6.34 -0.20 -8.77
N SER A 157 -7.02 -0.06 -9.90
CA SER A 157 -8.49 -0.18 -9.97
C SER A 157 -8.95 -1.60 -9.60
N GLY A 158 -8.23 -2.62 -10.05
CA GLY A 158 -8.44 -3.99 -9.59
C GLY A 158 -8.23 -4.15 -8.09
N LEU A 159 -7.20 -3.53 -7.51
CA LEU A 159 -6.94 -3.55 -6.07
C LEU A 159 -8.04 -2.83 -5.27
N TYR A 160 -8.61 -1.74 -5.81
CA TYR A 160 -9.78 -1.07 -5.23
C TYR A 160 -10.99 -2.02 -5.17
N THR A 161 -11.29 -2.70 -6.26
CA THR A 161 -12.37 -3.69 -6.31
C THR A 161 -12.10 -4.86 -5.37
N LEU A 162 -10.86 -5.38 -5.36
CA LEU A 162 -10.42 -6.43 -4.42
C LEU A 162 -10.62 -6.02 -2.96
N THR A 163 -10.38 -4.75 -2.62
CA THR A 163 -10.60 -4.23 -1.26
C THR A 163 -12.05 -4.40 -0.84
N LYS A 164 -12.99 -4.00 -1.68
CA LYS A 164 -14.44 -4.08 -1.40
C LYS A 164 -14.95 -5.52 -1.36
N THR A 165 -14.58 -6.32 -2.35
CA THR A 165 -15.03 -7.73 -2.44
C THR A 165 -14.44 -8.56 -1.30
N SER A 166 -13.17 -8.34 -0.92
CA SER A 166 -12.57 -9.01 0.23
C SER A 166 -13.21 -8.57 1.55
N ALA A 167 -13.60 -7.30 1.69
CA ALA A 167 -14.31 -6.81 2.88
C ALA A 167 -15.64 -7.54 3.09
N MET A 168 -16.40 -7.76 2.01
CA MET A 168 -17.64 -8.54 2.06
C MET A 168 -17.38 -10.02 2.40
N SER A 169 -16.41 -10.63 1.72
CA SER A 169 -16.13 -12.07 1.85
C SER A 169 -15.51 -12.47 3.20
N LEU A 170 -14.73 -11.59 3.82
CA LEU A 170 -13.96 -11.90 5.02
C LEU A 170 -14.58 -11.39 6.33
N SER A 171 -15.69 -10.65 6.24
CA SER A 171 -16.50 -10.27 7.40
C SER A 171 -17.12 -11.50 8.08
N PRO A 172 -17.33 -11.48 9.39
CA PRO A 172 -16.96 -10.40 10.35
C PRO A 172 -15.53 -10.50 10.91
N LYS A 173 -14.73 -11.48 10.50
CA LYS A 173 -13.43 -11.79 11.12
C LYS A 173 -12.32 -10.84 10.71
N ILE A 174 -12.38 -10.26 9.52
CA ILE A 174 -11.34 -9.40 8.95
C ILE A 174 -11.99 -8.18 8.31
N ARG A 175 -11.52 -6.99 8.69
CA ARG A 175 -11.85 -5.74 8.02
C ARG A 175 -10.82 -5.47 6.93
N VAL A 176 -11.28 -5.05 5.75
CA VAL A 176 -10.41 -4.74 4.61
C VAL A 176 -10.70 -3.33 4.15
N ASN A 177 -9.69 -2.45 4.23
CA ASN A 177 -9.82 -1.06 3.81
C ASN A 177 -8.65 -0.65 2.91
N GLY A 178 -8.76 0.50 2.26
CA GLY A 178 -7.75 1.02 1.37
C GLY A 178 -7.39 2.48 1.68
N ILE A 179 -6.19 2.86 1.30
CA ILE A 179 -5.74 4.25 1.29
C ILE A 179 -5.28 4.55 -0.13
N ALA A 180 -5.71 5.69 -0.66
CA ALA A 180 -5.39 6.17 -2.00
C ALA A 180 -4.53 7.45 -1.90
N PRO A 181 -3.18 7.31 -1.83
CA PRO A 181 -2.28 8.45 -1.72
C PRO A 181 -2.21 9.28 -3.01
N GLY A 182 -2.02 10.59 -2.84
CA GLY A 182 -1.57 11.51 -3.86
C GLY A 182 -0.05 11.71 -3.86
N PRO A 183 0.44 12.91 -4.23
CA PRO A 183 1.87 13.23 -4.35
C PRO A 183 2.54 13.30 -2.97
N THR A 184 2.98 12.15 -2.46
CA THR A 184 3.54 11.99 -1.10
C THR A 184 5.06 12.04 -1.09
N ILE A 185 5.73 11.17 -1.86
CA ILE A 185 7.19 11.07 -1.92
C ILE A 185 7.61 11.01 -3.39
N LYS A 186 8.52 11.91 -3.76
CA LYS A 186 9.10 11.96 -5.11
C LYS A 186 9.62 10.57 -5.54
N ASN A 187 9.30 10.14 -6.75
CA ASN A 187 9.87 8.92 -7.32
C ASN A 187 11.24 9.20 -7.97
N GLN A 188 12.01 8.14 -8.27
CA GLN A 188 13.36 8.27 -8.84
C GLN A 188 13.40 8.91 -10.23
N ARG A 189 12.30 8.89 -10.98
CA ARG A 189 12.18 9.46 -12.34
C ARG A 189 11.79 10.93 -12.32
N GLN A 190 11.34 11.47 -11.20
CA GLN A 190 10.92 12.86 -11.07
C GLN A 190 12.07 13.74 -10.61
N THR A 191 12.20 14.92 -11.21
CA THR A 191 13.00 16.02 -10.64
C THR A 191 12.23 16.70 -9.50
N GLU A 192 12.93 17.42 -8.62
CA GLU A 192 12.28 18.22 -7.57
C GLU A 192 11.30 19.24 -8.16
N LYS A 193 11.69 19.91 -9.25
CA LYS A 193 10.84 20.88 -9.95
C LYS A 193 9.54 20.23 -10.45
N HIS A 194 9.63 19.04 -11.06
CA HIS A 194 8.46 18.32 -11.54
C HIS A 194 7.55 17.88 -10.38
N PHE A 195 8.12 17.32 -9.30
CA PHE A 195 7.35 16.92 -8.14
C PHE A 195 6.67 18.11 -7.46
N LYS A 196 7.39 19.25 -7.32
CA LYS A 196 6.81 20.50 -6.80
C LYS A 196 5.64 21.00 -7.67
N LYS A 197 5.80 21.00 -8.99
CA LYS A 197 4.71 21.35 -9.92
C LYS A 197 3.48 20.44 -9.72
N GLN A 198 3.71 19.15 -9.51
CA GLN A 198 2.62 18.17 -9.31
C GLN A 198 1.80 18.47 -8.05
N TYR A 199 2.41 18.68 -6.87
CA TYR A 199 1.64 18.93 -5.67
C TYR A 199 1.08 20.34 -5.60
N LEU A 200 1.74 21.35 -6.19
CA LEU A 200 1.18 22.70 -6.30
C LEU A 200 -0.03 22.79 -7.25
N ALA A 201 -0.19 21.82 -8.15
CA ALA A 201 -1.37 21.71 -9.00
C ALA A 201 -2.58 21.04 -8.32
N THR A 202 -2.45 20.59 -7.08
CA THR A 202 -3.59 20.07 -6.31
C THR A 202 -4.41 21.21 -5.69
N PRO A 203 -5.71 21.02 -5.39
CA PRO A 203 -6.53 22.03 -4.74
C PRO A 203 -5.93 22.61 -3.46
N LEU A 204 -5.34 21.76 -2.59
CA LEU A 204 -4.70 22.22 -1.37
C LEU A 204 -3.27 22.74 -1.57
N LYS A 205 -2.73 22.70 -2.81
CA LYS A 205 -1.41 23.21 -3.21
C LYS A 205 -0.25 22.77 -2.31
N ARG A 206 -0.33 21.57 -1.74
CA ARG A 206 0.68 21.02 -0.83
C ARG A 206 0.98 19.56 -1.12
N GLN A 207 2.20 19.17 -0.78
CA GLN A 207 2.60 17.76 -0.76
C GLN A 207 1.81 17.02 0.34
N VAL A 208 1.39 15.80 0.05
CA VAL A 208 0.82 14.91 1.08
C VAL A 208 1.92 14.53 2.06
N ASP A 209 1.71 14.76 3.35
CA ASP A 209 2.62 14.28 4.38
C ASP A 209 2.49 12.75 4.53
N VAL A 210 3.62 12.06 4.50
CA VAL A 210 3.65 10.61 4.71
C VAL A 210 3.06 10.20 6.06
N ASN A 211 3.13 11.07 7.07
CA ASN A 211 2.54 10.83 8.38
C ASN A 211 1.01 10.78 8.32
N GLU A 212 0.36 11.53 7.42
CA GLU A 212 -1.09 11.45 7.20
C GLU A 212 -1.49 10.07 6.70
N ILE A 213 -0.70 9.47 5.79
CA ILE A 213 -0.89 8.08 5.34
C ILE A 213 -0.73 7.09 6.52
N CYS A 214 0.30 7.29 7.34
CA CYS A 214 0.55 6.43 8.50
C CYS A 214 -0.56 6.55 9.55
N ASN A 215 -1.09 7.76 9.77
CA ASN A 215 -2.21 8.01 10.68
C ASN A 215 -3.50 7.37 10.16
N ALA A 216 -3.75 7.38 8.86
CA ALA A 216 -4.89 6.69 8.26
C ALA A 216 -4.78 5.16 8.38
N VAL A 217 -3.57 4.59 8.27
CA VAL A 217 -3.35 3.16 8.56
C VAL A 217 -3.73 2.85 10.02
N ASP A 218 -3.23 3.63 10.97
CA ASP A 218 -3.53 3.47 12.40
C ASP A 218 -5.03 3.67 12.69
N PHE A 219 -5.65 4.67 12.06
CA PHE A 219 -7.09 4.92 12.14
C PHE A 219 -7.89 3.71 11.69
N PHE A 220 -7.61 3.11 10.54
CA PHE A 220 -8.31 1.90 10.09
C PHE A 220 -8.08 0.69 10.99
N ILE A 221 -6.90 0.56 11.59
CA ILE A 221 -6.61 -0.51 12.57
C ILE A 221 -7.51 -0.35 13.80
N LYS A 222 -7.70 0.87 14.29
CA LYS A 222 -8.46 1.16 15.51
C LYS A 222 -9.98 1.24 15.30
N SER A 223 -10.43 1.56 14.09
CA SER A 223 -11.85 1.82 13.78
C SER A 223 -12.60 0.53 13.44
N ARG A 224 -13.23 -0.07 14.44
CA ARG A 224 -13.86 -1.40 14.36
C ARG A 224 -15.09 -1.49 13.43
N SER A 225 -15.77 -0.39 13.21
CA SER A 225 -16.99 -0.34 12.40
C SER A 225 -16.74 0.02 10.93
N ILE A 226 -15.47 0.09 10.49
CA ILE A 226 -15.10 0.49 9.14
C ILE A 226 -14.52 -0.68 8.37
N THR A 227 -15.18 -1.09 7.28
CA THR A 227 -14.68 -2.07 6.31
C THR A 227 -15.14 -1.71 4.90
N GLY A 228 -14.40 -2.10 3.88
CA GLY A 228 -14.70 -1.82 2.47
C GLY A 228 -14.48 -0.35 2.04
N GLN A 229 -13.93 0.50 2.91
CA GLN A 229 -13.73 1.91 2.61
C GLN A 229 -12.36 2.18 2.00
N VAL A 230 -12.31 3.20 1.14
CA VAL A 230 -11.06 3.70 0.56
C VAL A 230 -10.98 5.19 0.79
N LEU A 231 -9.97 5.61 1.56
CA LEU A 231 -9.73 7.01 1.92
C LEU A 231 -8.68 7.61 0.98
N ALA A 232 -9.07 8.64 0.23
CA ALA A 232 -8.13 9.45 -0.53
C ALA A 232 -7.37 10.40 0.41
N ILE A 233 -6.04 10.38 0.34
CA ILE A 233 -5.14 11.32 1.01
C ILE A 233 -4.24 11.91 -0.08
N ASP A 234 -4.75 12.89 -0.81
CA ASP A 234 -4.20 13.31 -2.09
C ASP A 234 -4.15 14.83 -2.29
N SER A 235 -4.34 15.59 -1.23
CA SER A 235 -4.43 17.06 -1.27
C SER A 235 -5.52 17.57 -2.22
N GLY A 236 -6.56 16.76 -2.45
CA GLY A 236 -7.66 17.05 -3.36
C GLY A 236 -7.33 16.78 -4.83
N GLN A 237 -6.22 16.08 -5.14
CA GLN A 237 -5.81 15.84 -6.53
C GLN A 237 -6.90 15.16 -7.36
N SER A 238 -7.67 14.26 -6.77
CA SER A 238 -8.78 13.56 -7.42
C SER A 238 -9.99 14.46 -7.72
N LEU A 239 -10.11 15.61 -7.06
CA LEU A 239 -11.20 16.58 -7.23
C LEU A 239 -10.90 17.64 -8.30
N ASN A 240 -9.77 17.59 -8.98
CA ASN A 240 -9.38 18.57 -9.97
C ASN A 240 -10.31 18.50 -11.19
N TRP A 241 -11.10 19.53 -11.40
CA TRP A 241 -12.17 19.61 -12.41
C TRP A 241 -11.91 20.64 -13.50
N GLN A 242 -10.93 21.54 -13.30
CA GLN A 242 -10.66 22.66 -14.21
C GLN A 242 -10.28 22.19 -15.62
N THR A 243 -11.16 22.43 -16.55
CA THR A 243 -10.96 22.23 -17.99
C THR A 243 -10.99 23.59 -18.68
N PRO A 244 -10.40 23.77 -19.88
CA PRO A 244 -10.34 25.07 -20.55
C PRO A 244 -11.70 25.73 -20.76
N ASP A 245 -12.75 24.96 -20.96
CA ASP A 245 -14.13 25.41 -21.17
C ASP A 245 -14.78 26.04 -19.93
N VAL A 246 -14.33 25.67 -18.72
CA VAL A 246 -14.84 26.23 -17.46
C VAL A 246 -13.93 27.30 -16.86
N LEU A 247 -12.83 27.66 -17.51
CA LEU A 247 -11.93 28.72 -17.06
C LEU A 247 -12.30 30.10 -17.64
N GLY A 248 -13.39 30.20 -18.42
CA GLY A 248 -13.92 31.42 -18.96
C GLY A 248 -14.73 32.22 -17.94
N LYS A 249 -14.89 33.53 -18.18
CA LYS A 249 -15.97 34.32 -17.60
C LYS A 249 -17.20 34.03 -18.43
N GLU A 250 -18.29 33.60 -17.81
CA GLU A 250 -19.61 33.71 -18.42
C GLU A 250 -20.01 35.16 -18.57
#